data_ad0d1042e4d8bd6f90932ea3b08cc9ab
#
_entry.id   ad0d1042e4d8bd6f90932ea3b08cc9ab
#
_cell.length_a   1.000
_cell.length_b   1.000
_cell.length_c   1.000
_cell.angle_alpha   90.00
_cell.angle_beta   90.00
_cell.angle_gamma   90.00
#
_symmetry.space_group_name_H-M   'P 1'
#
loop_
_entity.id
_entity.type
_entity.pdbx_description
1 polymer ?
#
loop_
_entity_poly.entity_id
_entity_poly.type
_entity_poly.pdbx_seq_one_letter_code
_entity_poly.pdbx_strand_id
1 'polypeptide(L)'
;MDQRLQKLANNLVNYSVKVQKGDKVWINYIGEDTEDLARALVKEVYAAGGMPFPHFESQRVHRELLMGCNDEQLRIMCETDSAMMSQMDCFIGVRAADNASELSDVPAEKLSLYNRLYSSPVHHGIRVPKTRWVVLRYPTDAMAQLMDSSFEQFEDFYYNVCNLDYEKMGRAMQNLVDLMNKTDKVRLVAKGTDLSFSIKGIPAIACDGHMNIPDGEVYTAPVKDSVNGVITYNAPSRYEGFTYEGVSLTFENGKIVKATANDNERINRVFDTDEGARYVGEFAIGVNPYITKPMKEILFDEKISGSIHFTPGMCYDDAPNGNKSAIHWDLVLIMTPEYGGGEIWFDDVLIRKDGRFVIPELECLNPENLM
;
A
#
# COMPACT_ATOMS: atom_id res chain seq x y z
N MET A 1 10.55 20.57 -18.77
CA MET A 1 10.20 19.54 -17.78
C MET A 1 8.92 19.97 -17.09
N ASP A 2 7.96 19.09 -16.97
CA ASP A 2 6.65 19.37 -16.36
C ASP A 2 6.83 19.82 -14.90
N GLN A 3 6.12 20.87 -14.47
CA GLN A 3 6.19 21.40 -13.11
C GLN A 3 5.63 20.40 -12.08
N ARG A 4 4.63 19.59 -12.47
CA ARG A 4 4.04 18.54 -11.63
C ARG A 4 5.07 17.46 -11.31
N LEU A 5 5.87 17.08 -12.33
CA LEU A 5 6.95 16.09 -12.19
C LEU A 5 8.09 16.63 -11.32
N GLN A 6 8.45 17.93 -11.46
CA GLN A 6 9.44 18.55 -10.59
C GLN A 6 8.99 18.58 -9.13
N LYS A 7 7.71 18.93 -8.88
CA LYS A 7 7.12 18.90 -7.54
C LYS A 7 7.18 17.50 -6.93
N LEU A 8 6.84 16.46 -7.73
CA LEU A 8 6.94 15.08 -7.28
C LEU A 8 8.37 14.71 -6.90
N ALA A 9 9.34 14.98 -7.76
CA ALA A 9 10.74 14.71 -7.47
C ALA A 9 11.22 15.43 -6.19
N ASN A 10 10.83 16.69 -6.01
CA ASN A 10 11.13 17.45 -4.79
C ASN A 10 10.51 16.80 -3.55
N ASN A 11 9.24 16.40 -3.60
CA ASN A 11 8.56 15.74 -2.49
C ASN A 11 9.25 14.42 -2.12
N LEU A 12 9.59 13.58 -3.11
CA LEU A 12 10.26 12.30 -2.87
C LEU A 12 11.62 12.49 -2.19
N VAL A 13 12.42 13.47 -2.63
CA VAL A 13 13.77 13.70 -2.12
C VAL A 13 13.76 14.42 -0.78
N ASN A 14 12.97 15.51 -0.64
CA ASN A 14 13.06 16.41 0.50
C ASN A 14 12.07 16.08 1.62
N TYR A 15 10.96 15.41 1.28
CA TYR A 15 9.97 14.98 2.27
C TYR A 15 10.01 13.47 2.51
N SER A 16 9.79 12.63 1.49
CA SER A 16 9.63 11.18 1.69
C SER A 16 10.89 10.53 2.26
N VAL A 17 12.05 10.70 1.63
CA VAL A 17 13.32 10.12 2.12
C VAL A 17 14.23 11.13 2.84
N LYS A 18 13.87 12.41 2.87
CA LYS A 18 14.58 13.47 3.60
C LYS A 18 16.09 13.43 3.38
N VAL A 19 16.54 13.50 2.12
CA VAL A 19 17.95 13.43 1.77
C VAL A 19 18.76 14.50 2.51
N GLN A 20 19.82 14.08 3.18
CA GLN A 20 20.76 14.94 3.87
C GLN A 20 22.04 15.11 3.05
N LYS A 21 22.81 16.16 3.37
CA LYS A 21 24.12 16.37 2.74
C LYS A 21 25.04 15.17 2.97
N GLY A 22 25.53 14.59 1.88
CA GLY A 22 26.42 13.43 1.90
C GLY A 22 25.71 12.08 1.84
N ASP A 23 24.36 12.03 1.89
CA ASP A 23 23.61 10.79 1.74
C ASP A 23 23.82 10.15 0.37
N LYS A 24 23.92 8.84 0.37
CA LYS A 24 23.93 8.01 -0.83
C LYS A 24 22.52 7.52 -1.11
N VAL A 25 22.02 7.83 -2.32
CA VAL A 25 20.63 7.60 -2.70
C VAL A 25 20.57 6.64 -3.88
N TRP A 26 20.10 5.42 -3.66
CA TRP A 26 19.80 4.50 -4.77
C TRP A 26 18.48 4.92 -5.42
N ILE A 27 18.53 5.27 -6.70
CA ILE A 27 17.35 5.57 -7.51
C ILE A 27 17.14 4.40 -8.45
N ASN A 28 16.22 3.50 -8.09
CA ASN A 28 15.85 2.36 -8.94
C ASN A 28 14.64 2.74 -9.79
N TYR A 29 14.79 2.75 -11.12
CA TYR A 29 13.71 3.12 -12.02
C TYR A 29 13.50 2.03 -13.09
N ILE A 30 12.25 1.60 -13.18
CA ILE A 30 11.83 0.44 -13.99
C ILE A 30 10.86 0.91 -15.07
N GLY A 31 11.18 0.63 -16.33
CA GLY A 31 10.41 1.05 -17.50
C GLY A 31 10.90 2.38 -18.08
N GLU A 32 10.80 2.50 -19.41
CA GLU A 32 11.34 3.65 -20.16
C GLU A 32 10.62 4.97 -19.80
N ASP A 33 9.33 4.93 -19.51
CA ASP A 33 8.52 6.10 -19.13
C ASP A 33 9.00 6.78 -17.84
N THR A 34 9.78 6.09 -17.00
CA THR A 34 10.31 6.64 -15.75
C THR A 34 11.52 7.54 -15.93
N GLU A 35 12.13 7.63 -17.14
CA GLU A 35 13.38 8.36 -17.35
C GLU A 35 13.31 9.83 -16.95
N ASP A 36 12.24 10.53 -17.29
CA ASP A 36 12.12 11.95 -16.96
C ASP A 36 12.02 12.19 -15.45
N LEU A 37 11.33 11.32 -14.71
CA LEU A 37 11.32 11.41 -13.24
C LEU A 37 12.69 11.04 -12.66
N ALA A 38 13.36 10.01 -13.18
CA ALA A 38 14.69 9.63 -12.72
C ALA A 38 15.71 10.78 -12.93
N ARG A 39 15.64 11.49 -14.06
CA ARG A 39 16.47 12.68 -14.32
C ARG A 39 16.17 13.82 -13.36
N ALA A 40 14.90 14.03 -13.00
CA ALA A 40 14.51 15.03 -12.00
C ALA A 40 15.04 14.65 -10.61
N LEU A 41 14.87 13.39 -10.21
CA LEU A 41 15.36 12.87 -8.92
C LEU A 41 16.88 13.03 -8.79
N VAL A 42 17.67 12.71 -9.82
CA VAL A 42 19.12 12.92 -9.81
C VAL A 42 19.48 14.39 -9.56
N LYS A 43 18.78 15.33 -10.20
CA LYS A 43 19.01 16.77 -9.98
C LYS A 43 18.65 17.20 -8.56
N GLU A 44 17.50 16.76 -8.06
CA GLU A 44 17.04 17.11 -6.70
C GLU A 44 17.97 16.52 -5.61
N VAL A 45 18.46 15.27 -5.79
CA VAL A 45 19.41 14.67 -4.85
C VAL A 45 20.72 15.47 -4.80
N TYR A 46 21.26 15.90 -5.97
CA TYR A 46 22.42 16.76 -6.00
C TYR A 46 22.13 18.13 -5.35
N ALA A 47 20.96 18.72 -5.59
CA ALA A 47 20.54 19.98 -4.98
C ALA A 47 20.45 19.89 -3.46
N ALA A 48 20.00 18.74 -2.92
CA ALA A 48 19.98 18.43 -1.49
C ALA A 48 21.38 18.13 -0.92
N GLY A 49 22.41 18.03 -1.77
CA GLY A 49 23.80 17.72 -1.38
C GLY A 49 24.06 16.22 -1.22
N GLY A 50 23.18 15.36 -1.67
CA GLY A 50 23.34 13.92 -1.71
C GLY A 50 24.11 13.43 -2.94
N MET A 51 24.34 12.11 -2.98
CA MET A 51 25.01 11.42 -4.08
C MET A 51 24.04 10.41 -4.71
N PRO A 52 23.49 10.67 -5.92
CA PRO A 52 22.56 9.77 -6.56
C PRO A 52 23.26 8.59 -7.25
N PHE A 53 22.71 7.41 -7.11
CA PHE A 53 23.12 6.17 -7.77
C PHE A 53 21.93 5.64 -8.59
N PRO A 54 21.75 6.11 -9.85
CA PRO A 54 20.65 5.68 -10.70
C PRO A 54 20.89 4.26 -11.24
N HIS A 55 19.86 3.43 -11.18
CA HIS A 55 19.84 2.06 -11.69
C HIS A 55 18.58 1.83 -12.51
N PHE A 56 18.77 1.56 -13.81
CA PHE A 56 17.67 1.28 -14.73
C PHE A 56 17.38 -0.21 -14.84
N GLU A 57 16.10 -0.56 -14.84
CA GLU A 57 15.63 -1.91 -15.12
C GLU A 57 14.55 -1.92 -16.20
N SER A 58 14.58 -2.89 -17.10
CA SER A 58 13.51 -3.18 -18.03
C SER A 58 12.67 -4.34 -17.52
N GLN A 59 11.35 -4.18 -17.43
CA GLN A 59 10.45 -5.24 -17.00
C GLN A 59 10.52 -6.47 -17.93
N ARG A 60 10.66 -6.26 -19.23
CA ARG A 60 10.79 -7.34 -20.24
C ARG A 60 12.09 -8.10 -20.07
N VAL A 61 13.22 -7.38 -19.85
CA VAL A 61 14.52 -8.01 -19.58
C VAL A 61 14.48 -8.78 -18.26
N HIS A 62 13.85 -8.21 -17.23
CA HIS A 62 13.65 -8.88 -15.96
C HIS A 62 12.85 -10.19 -16.09
N ARG A 63 11.80 -10.20 -16.93
CA ARG A 63 11.05 -11.43 -17.24
C ARG A 63 11.96 -12.51 -17.82
N GLU A 64 12.79 -12.19 -18.82
CA GLU A 64 13.73 -13.17 -19.42
C GLU A 64 14.76 -13.70 -18.41
N LEU A 65 15.23 -12.82 -17.52
CA LEU A 65 16.10 -13.21 -16.42
C LEU A 65 15.39 -14.23 -15.50
N LEU A 66 14.14 -13.94 -15.11
CA LEU A 66 13.36 -14.84 -14.26
C LEU A 66 13.09 -16.19 -14.91
N MET A 67 12.79 -16.21 -16.22
CA MET A 67 12.57 -17.45 -16.98
C MET A 67 13.78 -18.37 -16.94
N GLY A 68 15.00 -17.82 -17.02
CA GLY A 68 16.25 -18.58 -17.10
C GLY A 68 17.04 -18.73 -15.81
N CYS A 69 16.73 -17.95 -14.75
CA CYS A 69 17.58 -17.84 -13.57
C CYS A 69 17.83 -19.17 -12.84
N ASN A 70 18.98 -19.25 -12.17
CA ASN A 70 19.37 -20.36 -11.31
C ASN A 70 19.94 -19.85 -9.98
N ASP A 71 20.17 -20.77 -9.04
CA ASP A 71 20.64 -20.47 -7.68
C ASP A 71 21.97 -19.70 -7.67
N GLU A 72 22.95 -20.14 -8.48
CA GLU A 72 24.28 -19.53 -8.53
C GLU A 72 24.20 -18.07 -9.01
N GLN A 73 23.48 -17.82 -10.11
CA GLN A 73 23.29 -16.49 -10.66
C GLN A 73 22.61 -15.54 -9.63
N LEU A 74 21.53 -16.00 -9.00
CA LEU A 74 20.80 -15.18 -8.04
C LEU A 74 21.60 -14.88 -6.78
N ARG A 75 22.47 -15.81 -6.33
CA ARG A 75 23.39 -15.57 -5.20
C ARG A 75 24.43 -14.50 -5.55
N ILE A 76 25.03 -14.56 -6.74
CA ILE A 76 26.01 -13.55 -7.20
C ILE A 76 25.33 -12.18 -7.29
N MET A 77 24.14 -12.08 -7.85
CA MET A 77 23.36 -10.84 -7.91
C MET A 77 23.06 -10.33 -6.48
N CYS A 78 22.63 -11.22 -5.58
CA CYS A 78 22.35 -10.87 -4.21
C CYS A 78 23.59 -10.33 -3.48
N GLU A 79 24.76 -10.95 -3.63
CA GLU A 79 26.01 -10.48 -3.02
C GLU A 79 26.38 -9.08 -3.50
N THR A 80 26.31 -8.85 -4.81
CA THR A 80 26.67 -7.56 -5.43
C THR A 80 25.73 -6.45 -4.97
N ASP A 81 24.42 -6.67 -5.05
CA ASP A 81 23.44 -5.65 -4.74
C ASP A 81 23.28 -5.44 -3.22
N SER A 82 23.49 -6.48 -2.42
CA SER A 82 23.58 -6.35 -0.96
C SER A 82 24.76 -5.49 -0.53
N ALA A 83 25.92 -5.66 -1.17
CA ALA A 83 27.11 -4.84 -0.91
C ALA A 83 26.85 -3.36 -1.26
N MET A 84 26.18 -3.09 -2.39
CA MET A 84 25.78 -1.74 -2.79
C MET A 84 24.72 -1.18 -1.85
N MET A 85 23.59 -1.91 -1.60
CA MET A 85 22.47 -1.49 -0.77
C MET A 85 22.93 -1.18 0.66
N SER A 86 23.87 -1.95 1.20
CA SER A 86 24.41 -1.74 2.54
C SER A 86 25.15 -0.40 2.73
N GLN A 87 25.52 0.25 1.64
CA GLN A 87 26.17 1.58 1.66
C GLN A 87 25.18 2.72 1.46
N MET A 88 23.93 2.43 1.11
CA MET A 88 22.91 3.45 0.83
C MET A 88 22.26 3.97 2.11
N ASP A 89 22.01 5.26 2.15
CA ASP A 89 21.27 5.95 3.21
C ASP A 89 19.79 6.08 2.82
N CYS A 90 19.51 6.21 1.50
CA CYS A 90 18.17 6.35 0.96
C CYS A 90 17.95 5.45 -0.25
N PHE A 91 16.69 5.05 -0.47
CA PHE A 91 16.25 4.33 -1.66
C PHE A 91 14.97 4.97 -2.23
N ILE A 92 14.96 5.24 -3.54
CA ILE A 92 13.77 5.72 -4.27
C ILE A 92 13.51 4.73 -5.40
N GLY A 93 12.37 4.02 -5.33
CA GLY A 93 11.96 3.05 -6.35
C GLY A 93 10.79 3.56 -7.18
N VAL A 94 10.98 3.73 -8.49
CA VAL A 94 9.96 4.16 -9.45
C VAL A 94 9.68 3.04 -10.42
N ARG A 95 8.41 2.65 -10.59
CA ARG A 95 8.03 1.57 -11.48
C ARG A 95 6.93 2.01 -12.46
N ALA A 96 7.25 1.98 -13.76
CA ALA A 96 6.30 2.03 -14.85
C ALA A 96 6.13 0.62 -15.44
N ALA A 97 4.92 0.11 -15.47
CA ALA A 97 4.61 -1.18 -16.05
C ALA A 97 3.79 -0.98 -17.33
N ASP A 98 4.38 -1.21 -18.49
CA ASP A 98 3.67 -1.13 -19.79
C ASP A 98 2.62 -2.24 -19.92
N ASN A 99 2.83 -3.34 -19.21
CA ASN A 99 1.93 -4.48 -19.16
C ASN A 99 1.80 -4.98 -17.72
N ALA A 100 0.64 -4.82 -17.13
CA ALA A 100 0.34 -5.27 -15.76
C ALA A 100 0.47 -6.79 -15.59
N SER A 101 0.50 -7.55 -16.68
CA SER A 101 0.58 -9.02 -16.69
C SER A 101 1.90 -9.55 -17.26
N GLU A 102 2.94 -8.73 -17.38
CA GLU A 102 4.21 -9.11 -18.05
C GLU A 102 4.88 -10.36 -17.43
N LEU A 103 4.69 -10.59 -16.14
CA LEU A 103 5.26 -11.73 -15.43
C LEU A 103 4.29 -12.91 -15.25
N SER A 104 3.11 -12.89 -15.88
CA SER A 104 2.04 -13.87 -15.63
C SER A 104 2.37 -15.29 -16.10
N ASP A 105 3.29 -15.46 -17.03
CA ASP A 105 3.75 -16.74 -17.55
C ASP A 105 5.10 -17.21 -16.98
N VAL A 106 5.69 -16.43 -16.05
CA VAL A 106 6.88 -16.87 -15.31
C VAL A 106 6.48 -17.97 -14.34
N PRO A 107 7.18 -19.14 -14.36
CA PRO A 107 6.87 -20.23 -13.44
C PRO A 107 6.93 -19.81 -11.98
N ALA A 108 5.92 -20.18 -11.19
CA ALA A 108 5.82 -19.82 -9.76
C ALA A 108 7.09 -20.22 -8.97
N GLU A 109 7.69 -21.35 -9.32
CA GLU A 109 8.97 -21.82 -8.73
C GLU A 109 10.13 -20.84 -8.96
N LYS A 110 10.18 -20.20 -10.13
CA LYS A 110 11.21 -19.19 -10.47
C LYS A 110 10.98 -17.88 -9.71
N LEU A 111 9.75 -17.44 -9.62
CA LEU A 111 9.39 -16.29 -8.80
C LEU A 111 9.72 -16.51 -7.32
N SER A 112 9.40 -17.68 -6.79
CA SER A 112 9.72 -18.07 -5.42
C SER A 112 11.23 -18.15 -5.19
N LEU A 113 11.99 -18.71 -6.16
CA LEU A 113 13.45 -18.79 -6.10
C LEU A 113 14.09 -17.40 -6.07
N TYR A 114 13.67 -16.51 -6.97
CA TYR A 114 14.12 -15.12 -7.03
C TYR A 114 13.81 -14.37 -5.73
N ASN A 115 12.58 -14.50 -5.23
CA ASN A 115 12.19 -13.85 -3.98
C ASN A 115 13.07 -14.32 -2.81
N ARG A 116 13.28 -15.61 -2.67
CA ARG A 116 14.05 -16.21 -1.57
C ARG A 116 15.53 -15.89 -1.64
N LEU A 117 16.16 -15.94 -2.82
CA LEU A 117 17.62 -15.85 -2.97
C LEU A 117 18.13 -14.45 -3.28
N TYR A 118 17.26 -13.55 -3.75
CA TYR A 118 17.65 -12.20 -4.14
C TYR A 118 16.77 -11.12 -3.47
N SER A 119 15.46 -11.09 -3.79
CA SER A 119 14.60 -9.96 -3.41
C SER A 119 14.48 -9.83 -1.89
N SER A 120 14.19 -10.92 -1.18
CA SER A 120 14.03 -10.88 0.27
C SER A 120 15.34 -10.50 0.99
N PRO A 121 16.51 -11.11 0.71
CA PRO A 121 17.76 -10.69 1.35
C PRO A 121 18.14 -9.23 1.09
N VAL A 122 18.01 -8.73 -0.15
CA VAL A 122 18.41 -7.36 -0.51
C VAL A 122 17.41 -6.33 0.01
N HIS A 123 16.10 -6.54 -0.26
CA HIS A 123 15.09 -5.54 0.05
C HIS A 123 14.57 -5.65 1.49
N HIS A 124 14.09 -6.83 1.93
CA HIS A 124 13.57 -6.98 3.29
C HIS A 124 14.71 -7.06 4.33
N GLY A 125 15.83 -7.68 3.96
CA GLY A 125 16.99 -7.82 4.85
C GLY A 125 17.83 -6.56 5.01
N ILE A 126 17.90 -5.69 3.99
CA ILE A 126 18.78 -4.52 4.01
C ILE A 126 18.01 -3.22 3.76
N ARG A 127 17.35 -3.07 2.60
CA ARG A 127 16.68 -1.81 2.22
C ARG A 127 15.68 -1.36 3.28
N VAL A 128 14.71 -2.20 3.62
CA VAL A 128 13.62 -1.86 4.55
C VAL A 128 14.14 -1.45 5.94
N PRO A 129 15.01 -2.24 6.61
CA PRO A 129 15.44 -1.88 7.97
C PRO A 129 16.55 -0.82 8.04
N LYS A 130 17.30 -0.55 6.95
CA LYS A 130 18.50 0.29 7.00
C LYS A 130 18.43 1.58 6.23
N THR A 131 17.51 1.73 5.26
CA THR A 131 17.42 2.94 4.46
C THR A 131 16.13 3.70 4.76
N ARG A 132 16.14 5.01 4.55
CA ARG A 132 14.92 5.78 4.35
C ARG A 132 14.50 5.52 2.91
N TRP A 133 13.33 4.95 2.71
CA TRP A 133 12.93 4.51 1.39
C TRP A 133 11.53 4.97 1.01
N VAL A 134 11.33 5.16 -0.29
CA VAL A 134 10.01 5.39 -0.88
C VAL A 134 9.90 4.62 -2.19
N VAL A 135 8.72 4.05 -2.43
CA VAL A 135 8.39 3.40 -3.70
C VAL A 135 7.10 3.98 -4.26
N LEU A 136 7.03 4.08 -5.59
CA LEU A 136 5.85 4.57 -6.28
C LEU A 136 5.66 3.89 -7.64
N ARG A 137 4.38 3.88 -8.07
CA ARG A 137 4.03 3.60 -9.47
C ARG A 137 4.19 4.89 -10.27
N TYR A 138 4.57 4.76 -11.53
CA TYR A 138 4.60 5.88 -12.48
C TYR A 138 3.48 5.69 -13.51
N PRO A 139 2.78 6.74 -13.96
CA PRO A 139 1.62 6.60 -14.83
C PRO A 139 1.99 5.96 -16.17
N THR A 140 1.18 4.99 -16.57
CA THR A 140 1.29 4.28 -17.85
C THR A 140 -0.10 4.07 -18.46
N ASP A 141 -0.14 3.80 -19.77
CA ASP A 141 -1.39 3.41 -20.44
C ASP A 141 -2.04 2.18 -19.80
N ALA A 142 -1.24 1.23 -19.30
CA ALA A 142 -1.75 0.05 -18.61
C ALA A 142 -2.51 0.42 -17.33
N MET A 143 -2.03 1.39 -16.56
CA MET A 143 -2.73 1.88 -15.36
C MET A 143 -3.97 2.69 -15.72
N ALA A 144 -3.91 3.53 -16.76
CA ALA A 144 -5.07 4.26 -17.25
C ALA A 144 -6.20 3.31 -17.70
N GLN A 145 -5.86 2.21 -18.39
CA GLN A 145 -6.80 1.17 -18.80
C GLN A 145 -7.42 0.43 -17.60
N LEU A 146 -6.66 0.14 -16.53
CA LEU A 146 -7.21 -0.46 -15.30
C LEU A 146 -8.25 0.44 -14.63
N MET A 147 -8.04 1.77 -14.69
CA MET A 147 -8.94 2.78 -14.17
C MET A 147 -10.11 3.13 -15.11
N ASP A 148 -10.20 2.50 -16.29
CA ASP A 148 -11.18 2.81 -17.34
C ASP A 148 -11.15 4.30 -17.76
N SER A 149 -9.94 4.87 -17.94
CA SER A 149 -9.73 6.29 -18.21
C SER A 149 -8.77 6.53 -19.38
N SER A 150 -8.80 7.75 -19.98
CA SER A 150 -7.74 8.17 -20.89
C SER A 150 -6.44 8.39 -20.13
N PHE A 151 -5.29 8.30 -20.83
CA PHE A 151 -4.00 8.55 -20.21
C PHE A 151 -3.89 9.96 -19.62
N GLU A 152 -4.34 11.00 -20.34
CA GLU A 152 -4.32 12.38 -19.85
C GLU A 152 -5.13 12.56 -18.56
N GLN A 153 -6.35 11.98 -18.51
CA GLN A 153 -7.18 12.04 -17.31
C GLN A 153 -6.53 11.28 -16.14
N PHE A 154 -5.91 10.14 -16.42
CA PHE A 154 -5.20 9.36 -15.41
C PHE A 154 -3.96 10.10 -14.92
N GLU A 155 -3.18 10.72 -15.81
CA GLU A 155 -2.00 11.50 -15.46
C GLU A 155 -2.33 12.69 -14.55
N ASP A 156 -3.38 13.44 -14.86
CA ASP A 156 -3.86 14.53 -14.01
C ASP A 156 -4.28 14.03 -12.62
N PHE A 157 -5.04 12.94 -12.58
CA PHE A 157 -5.39 12.29 -11.32
C PHE A 157 -4.13 11.87 -10.54
N TYR A 158 -3.19 11.19 -11.19
CA TYR A 158 -1.95 10.72 -10.59
C TYR A 158 -1.15 11.85 -9.93
N TYR A 159 -0.94 12.95 -10.65
CA TYR A 159 -0.19 14.07 -10.09
C TYR A 159 -0.94 14.78 -8.96
N ASN A 160 -2.25 14.86 -8.99
CA ASN A 160 -3.04 15.41 -7.88
C ASN A 160 -2.86 14.55 -6.62
N VAL A 161 -2.94 13.24 -6.76
CA VAL A 161 -2.76 12.27 -5.67
C VAL A 161 -1.33 12.28 -5.15
N CYS A 162 -0.33 12.15 -6.03
CA CYS A 162 1.07 12.00 -5.63
C CYS A 162 1.74 13.31 -5.20
N ASN A 163 1.19 14.46 -5.59
CA ASN A 163 1.65 15.80 -5.22
C ASN A 163 0.85 16.45 -4.08
N LEU A 164 0.02 15.68 -3.39
CA LEU A 164 -0.67 16.15 -2.18
C LEU A 164 0.33 16.71 -1.16
N ASP A 165 -0.10 17.64 -0.33
CA ASP A 165 0.69 18.10 0.82
C ASP A 165 0.67 17.02 1.92
N TYR A 166 1.57 16.03 1.76
CA TYR A 166 1.70 14.91 2.68
C TYR A 166 2.10 15.33 4.09
N GLU A 167 2.84 16.43 4.24
CA GLU A 167 3.18 16.95 5.55
C GLU A 167 1.94 17.50 6.27
N LYS A 168 1.06 18.21 5.57
CA LYS A 168 -0.23 18.67 6.10
C LYS A 168 -1.12 17.48 6.49
N MET A 169 -1.21 16.48 5.60
CA MET A 169 -2.00 15.27 5.84
C MET A 169 -1.45 14.48 7.03
N GLY A 170 -0.14 14.29 7.14
CA GLY A 170 0.50 13.59 8.25
C GLY A 170 0.22 14.26 9.59
N ARG A 171 0.27 15.60 9.66
CA ARG A 171 -0.13 16.33 10.87
C ARG A 171 -1.61 16.10 11.23
N ALA A 172 -2.50 16.07 10.23
CA ALA A 172 -3.93 15.79 10.47
C ALA A 172 -4.17 14.35 10.93
N MET A 173 -3.46 13.38 10.34
CA MET A 173 -3.57 11.96 10.71
C MET A 173 -3.12 11.67 12.14
N GLN A 174 -2.25 12.50 12.73
CA GLN A 174 -1.83 12.32 14.13
C GLN A 174 -3.01 12.32 15.10
N ASN A 175 -4.07 13.12 14.84
CA ASN A 175 -5.27 13.12 15.68
C ASN A 175 -5.98 11.76 15.65
N LEU A 176 -6.03 11.11 14.48
CA LEU A 176 -6.61 9.77 14.35
C LEU A 176 -5.72 8.70 15.00
N VAL A 177 -4.41 8.78 14.83
CA VAL A 177 -3.42 7.91 15.53
C VAL A 177 -3.60 8.00 17.04
N ASP A 178 -3.71 9.22 17.59
CA ASP A 178 -3.87 9.44 19.02
C ASP A 178 -5.20 8.89 19.55
N LEU A 179 -6.27 8.96 18.75
CA LEU A 179 -7.55 8.39 19.09
C LEU A 179 -7.51 6.86 19.03
N MET A 180 -7.00 6.27 17.94
CA MET A 180 -6.87 4.82 17.78
C MET A 180 -6.05 4.19 18.91
N ASN A 181 -4.94 4.83 19.31
CA ASN A 181 -4.10 4.35 20.42
C ASN A 181 -4.80 4.32 21.78
N LYS A 182 -5.91 5.04 21.96
CA LYS A 182 -6.72 5.08 23.19
C LYS A 182 -7.95 4.17 23.12
N THR A 183 -8.32 3.75 21.91
CA THR A 183 -9.54 2.99 21.64
C THR A 183 -9.35 1.52 21.98
N ASP A 184 -10.35 0.93 22.60
CA ASP A 184 -10.45 -0.53 22.77
C ASP A 184 -11.34 -1.13 21.68
N LYS A 185 -12.59 -0.71 21.58
CA LYS A 185 -13.60 -1.34 20.73
C LYS A 185 -13.85 -0.56 19.44
N VAL A 186 -13.82 -1.28 18.34
CA VAL A 186 -14.24 -0.77 17.02
C VAL A 186 -15.47 -1.52 16.56
N ARG A 187 -16.46 -0.81 16.03
CA ARG A 187 -17.59 -1.39 15.31
C ARG A 187 -17.73 -0.71 13.95
N LEU A 188 -17.84 -1.54 12.92
CA LEU A 188 -18.10 -1.12 11.53
C LEU A 188 -19.51 -1.53 11.14
N VAL A 189 -20.32 -0.58 10.66
CA VAL A 189 -21.68 -0.82 10.20
C VAL A 189 -21.84 -0.27 8.78
N ALA A 190 -22.18 -1.12 7.84
CA ALA A 190 -22.45 -0.74 6.45
C ALA A 190 -23.41 -1.76 5.80
N LYS A 191 -23.71 -1.59 4.52
CA LYS A 191 -24.53 -2.57 3.80
C LYS A 191 -23.87 -3.94 3.79
N GLY A 192 -24.50 -4.94 4.43
CA GLY A 192 -23.93 -6.29 4.55
C GLY A 192 -22.79 -6.41 5.54
N THR A 193 -22.57 -5.39 6.38
CA THR A 193 -21.49 -5.34 7.36
C THR A 193 -22.03 -4.95 8.73
N ASP A 194 -21.75 -5.79 9.72
CA ASP A 194 -21.79 -5.48 11.15
C ASP A 194 -20.68 -6.28 11.81
N LEU A 195 -19.55 -5.60 12.03
CA LEU A 195 -18.31 -6.21 12.50
C LEU A 195 -17.82 -5.48 13.72
N SER A 196 -17.40 -6.22 14.74
CA SER A 196 -16.82 -5.65 15.96
C SER A 196 -15.51 -6.35 16.31
N PHE A 197 -14.55 -5.57 16.82
CA PHE A 197 -13.25 -6.06 17.26
C PHE A 197 -12.60 -5.09 18.25
N SER A 198 -11.52 -5.55 18.91
CA SER A 198 -10.67 -4.71 19.76
C SER A 198 -9.38 -4.34 19.02
N ILE A 199 -8.89 -3.12 19.23
CA ILE A 199 -7.56 -2.67 18.80
C ILE A 199 -6.65 -2.33 19.99
N LYS A 200 -7.07 -2.70 21.17
CA LYS A 200 -6.42 -2.32 22.43
C LYS A 200 -4.97 -2.75 22.52
N GLY A 201 -4.11 -1.77 22.76
CA GLY A 201 -2.68 -2.00 22.99
C GLY A 201 -1.84 -2.29 21.74
N ILE A 202 -2.44 -2.23 20.55
CA ILE A 202 -1.73 -2.35 19.28
C ILE A 202 -1.52 -0.94 18.73
N PRO A 203 -0.28 -0.55 18.37
CA PRO A 203 -0.01 0.80 17.88
C PRO A 203 -0.77 1.14 16.61
N ALA A 204 -1.19 2.39 16.48
CA ALA A 204 -1.69 2.96 15.24
C ALA A 204 -0.57 3.74 14.52
N ILE A 205 -0.46 3.57 13.22
CA ILE A 205 0.61 4.11 12.38
C ILE A 205 -0.02 4.96 11.28
N ALA A 206 0.53 6.16 11.06
CA ALA A 206 0.16 7.00 9.92
C ALA A 206 1.05 6.71 8.72
N CYS A 207 0.43 6.42 7.57
CA CYS A 207 1.08 6.32 6.27
C CYS A 207 0.95 7.67 5.55
N ASP A 208 1.97 8.49 5.66
CA ASP A 208 1.96 9.91 5.31
C ASP A 208 2.91 10.28 4.17
N GLY A 209 3.27 9.35 3.31
CA GLY A 209 4.11 9.57 2.13
C GLY A 209 5.61 9.34 2.37
N HIS A 210 5.98 8.66 3.44
CA HIS A 210 7.38 8.31 3.71
C HIS A 210 7.83 7.00 3.02
N MET A 211 7.00 5.96 2.99
CA MET A 211 7.36 4.66 2.41
C MET A 211 6.68 4.41 1.05
N ASN A 212 5.48 4.90 0.88
CA ASN A 212 4.72 4.75 -0.35
C ASN A 212 4.26 6.10 -0.90
N ILE A 213 4.15 6.22 -2.22
CA ILE A 213 3.45 7.28 -2.92
C ILE A 213 2.62 6.64 -4.04
N PRO A 214 1.26 6.85 -4.06
CA PRO A 214 0.50 7.66 -3.10
C PRO A 214 0.43 7.02 -1.73
N ASP A 215 0.00 7.83 -0.76
CA ASP A 215 -0.22 7.43 0.61
C ASP A 215 -1.49 8.11 1.18
N GLY A 216 -1.82 7.87 2.45
CA GLY A 216 -2.97 8.49 3.10
C GLY A 216 -3.90 7.49 3.76
N GLU A 217 -3.40 6.83 4.79
CA GLU A 217 -4.17 5.96 5.66
C GLU A 217 -3.59 5.95 7.08
N VAL A 218 -4.41 5.58 8.04
CA VAL A 218 -3.96 5.25 9.38
C VAL A 218 -4.34 3.81 9.67
N TYR A 219 -3.35 2.97 9.94
CA TYR A 219 -3.57 1.55 10.19
C TYR A 219 -3.15 1.13 11.60
N THR A 220 -3.70 0.01 12.02
CA THR A 220 -3.37 -0.80 13.20
C THR A 220 -3.73 -2.25 12.88
N ALA A 221 -3.67 -3.14 13.86
CA ALA A 221 -4.22 -4.48 13.72
C ALA A 221 -5.30 -4.74 14.78
N PRO A 222 -6.33 -5.56 14.49
CA PRO A 222 -7.24 -6.03 15.53
C PRO A 222 -6.54 -7.03 16.45
N VAL A 223 -6.91 -7.05 17.72
CA VAL A 223 -6.55 -8.16 18.62
C VAL A 223 -7.02 -9.46 17.99
N LYS A 224 -6.12 -10.43 17.81
CA LYS A 224 -6.27 -11.56 16.89
C LYS A 224 -7.59 -12.33 17.03
N ASP A 225 -8.03 -12.60 18.25
CA ASP A 225 -9.22 -13.38 18.57
C ASP A 225 -10.47 -12.56 18.89
N SER A 226 -10.39 -11.24 18.71
CA SER A 226 -11.49 -10.31 19.08
C SER A 226 -12.52 -10.10 17.97
N VAL A 227 -12.20 -10.44 16.73
CA VAL A 227 -13.05 -10.12 15.57
C VAL A 227 -14.28 -11.01 15.52
N ASN A 228 -15.48 -10.38 15.51
CA ASN A 228 -16.75 -11.09 15.41
C ASN A 228 -17.73 -10.33 14.52
N GLY A 229 -18.52 -11.05 13.72
CA GLY A 229 -19.53 -10.49 12.82
C GLY A 229 -19.26 -10.74 11.35
N VAL A 230 -19.78 -9.87 10.51
CA VAL A 230 -19.69 -9.99 9.04
C VAL A 230 -19.18 -8.70 8.43
N ILE A 231 -18.30 -8.81 7.46
CA ILE A 231 -17.92 -7.70 6.58
C ILE A 231 -18.14 -8.10 5.12
N THR A 232 -18.73 -7.18 4.34
CA THR A 232 -18.91 -7.34 2.89
C THR A 232 -18.24 -6.16 2.18
N TYR A 233 -17.26 -6.47 1.36
CA TYR A 233 -16.49 -5.48 0.63
C TYR A 233 -17.19 -5.13 -0.68
N ASN A 234 -17.06 -3.89 -1.11
CA ASN A 234 -17.73 -3.35 -2.30
C ASN A 234 -16.76 -2.82 -3.36
N ALA A 235 -15.47 -2.81 -3.09
CA ALA A 235 -14.44 -2.58 -4.09
C ALA A 235 -13.99 -3.92 -4.70
N PRO A 236 -13.78 -4.00 -6.04
CA PRO A 236 -13.16 -5.16 -6.65
C PRO A 236 -11.70 -5.26 -6.21
N SER A 237 -11.21 -6.46 -5.90
CA SER A 237 -9.83 -6.68 -5.49
C SER A 237 -9.13 -7.66 -6.43
N ARG A 238 -7.96 -7.29 -6.94
CA ARG A 238 -7.13 -8.16 -7.77
C ARG A 238 -6.09 -8.87 -6.92
N TYR A 239 -6.16 -10.20 -6.88
CA TYR A 239 -5.22 -11.03 -6.13
C TYR A 239 -4.82 -12.25 -6.96
N GLU A 240 -3.52 -12.54 -7.07
CA GLU A 240 -2.98 -13.67 -7.87
C GLU A 240 -3.55 -13.75 -9.29
N GLY A 241 -3.65 -12.59 -9.97
CA GLY A 241 -4.11 -12.52 -11.37
C GLY A 241 -5.62 -12.68 -11.56
N PHE A 242 -6.42 -12.82 -10.48
CA PHE A 242 -7.87 -12.91 -10.54
C PHE A 242 -8.52 -11.69 -9.88
N THR A 243 -9.64 -11.21 -10.41
CA THR A 243 -10.42 -10.12 -9.81
C THR A 243 -11.57 -10.69 -9.01
N TYR A 244 -11.53 -10.49 -7.69
CA TYR A 244 -12.59 -10.85 -6.76
C TYR A 244 -13.58 -9.69 -6.63
N GLU A 245 -14.86 -10.05 -6.59
CA GLU A 245 -15.96 -9.10 -6.42
C GLU A 245 -16.96 -9.63 -5.39
N GLY A 246 -17.57 -8.71 -4.63
CA GLY A 246 -18.57 -9.04 -3.64
C GLY A 246 -18.06 -9.97 -2.53
N VAL A 247 -16.79 -9.79 -2.15
CA VAL A 247 -16.18 -10.58 -1.07
C VAL A 247 -16.93 -10.34 0.23
N SER A 248 -17.36 -11.41 0.89
CA SER A 248 -18.00 -11.36 2.20
C SER A 248 -17.38 -12.39 3.13
N LEU A 249 -16.96 -11.92 4.32
CA LEU A 249 -16.27 -12.72 5.33
C LEU A 249 -17.07 -12.71 6.63
N THR A 250 -17.31 -13.90 7.20
CA THR A 250 -17.91 -14.05 8.54
C THR A 250 -16.83 -14.48 9.53
N PHE A 251 -16.75 -13.78 10.65
CA PHE A 251 -15.77 -14.02 11.70
C PHE A 251 -16.43 -14.52 12.99
N GLU A 252 -15.78 -15.49 13.62
CA GLU A 252 -16.06 -15.97 14.97
C GLU A 252 -14.75 -16.07 15.75
N ASN A 253 -14.62 -15.31 16.84
CA ASN A 253 -13.42 -15.28 17.68
C ASN A 253 -12.13 -15.09 16.84
N GLY A 254 -12.12 -14.10 15.96
CA GLY A 254 -11.00 -13.73 15.12
C GLY A 254 -10.85 -14.53 13.82
N LYS A 255 -11.47 -15.72 13.73
CA LYS A 255 -11.28 -16.63 12.60
C LYS A 255 -12.36 -16.45 11.53
N ILE A 256 -11.95 -16.40 10.26
CA ILE A 256 -12.86 -16.50 9.11
C ILE A 256 -13.47 -17.89 9.07
N VAL A 257 -14.76 -18.00 9.43
CA VAL A 257 -15.52 -19.26 9.41
C VAL A 257 -16.29 -19.44 8.10
N LYS A 258 -16.54 -18.35 7.36
CA LYS A 258 -17.18 -18.36 6.05
C LYS A 258 -16.60 -17.25 5.17
N ALA A 259 -16.23 -17.62 3.92
CA ALA A 259 -15.78 -16.70 2.89
C ALA A 259 -16.55 -16.97 1.60
N THR A 260 -17.09 -15.90 1.00
CA THR A 260 -17.80 -15.95 -0.29
C THR A 260 -17.36 -14.82 -1.19
N ALA A 261 -17.38 -15.05 -2.51
CA ALA A 261 -17.08 -14.06 -3.54
C ALA A 261 -17.73 -14.49 -4.88
N ASN A 262 -17.39 -13.86 -5.97
CA ASN A 262 -17.74 -14.32 -7.33
C ASN A 262 -17.13 -15.70 -7.69
N ASP A 263 -16.11 -16.19 -6.96
CA ASP A 263 -15.59 -17.57 -7.01
C ASP A 263 -15.31 -18.08 -5.59
N ASN A 264 -16.27 -18.84 -5.03
CA ASN A 264 -16.19 -19.31 -3.65
C ASN A 264 -15.10 -20.37 -3.43
N GLU A 265 -14.80 -21.18 -4.43
CA GLU A 265 -13.77 -22.21 -4.31
C GLU A 265 -12.39 -21.57 -4.30
N ARG A 266 -12.17 -20.64 -5.21
CA ARG A 266 -10.89 -19.91 -5.33
C ARG A 266 -10.60 -19.09 -4.09
N ILE A 267 -11.56 -18.31 -3.54
CA ILE A 267 -11.33 -17.49 -2.37
C ILE A 267 -10.99 -18.35 -1.12
N ASN A 268 -11.66 -19.50 -0.98
CA ASN A 268 -11.34 -20.39 0.14
C ASN A 268 -9.96 -21.03 0.00
N ARG A 269 -9.46 -21.33 -1.22
CA ARG A 269 -8.07 -21.76 -1.42
C ARG A 269 -7.06 -20.71 -0.95
N VAL A 270 -7.33 -19.43 -1.18
CA VAL A 270 -6.46 -18.34 -0.67
C VAL A 270 -6.43 -18.36 0.86
N PHE A 271 -7.60 -18.44 1.51
CA PHE A 271 -7.67 -18.48 2.98
C PHE A 271 -7.24 -19.82 3.61
N ASP A 272 -7.03 -20.87 2.82
CA ASP A 272 -6.48 -22.16 3.25
C ASP A 272 -4.97 -22.29 2.99
N THR A 273 -4.30 -21.22 2.57
CA THR A 273 -2.85 -21.20 2.34
C THR A 273 -2.08 -21.59 3.60
N ASP A 274 -2.45 -21.06 4.75
CA ASP A 274 -1.94 -21.41 6.07
C ASP A 274 -2.96 -21.04 7.17
N GLU A 275 -2.62 -21.36 8.44
CA GLU A 275 -3.53 -21.09 9.56
C GLU A 275 -3.80 -19.60 9.75
N GLY A 276 -2.78 -18.75 9.56
CA GLY A 276 -2.87 -17.30 9.74
C GLY A 276 -3.68 -16.60 8.66
N ALA A 277 -3.84 -17.20 7.47
CA ALA A 277 -4.60 -16.65 6.37
C ALA A 277 -6.09 -16.41 6.70
N ARG A 278 -6.62 -17.13 7.70
CA ARG A 278 -8.01 -16.98 8.19
C ARG A 278 -8.14 -15.99 9.35
N TYR A 279 -7.08 -15.28 9.72
CA TYR A 279 -7.09 -14.21 10.74
C TYR A 279 -6.69 -12.89 10.12
N VAL A 280 -7.01 -11.80 10.80
CA VAL A 280 -6.76 -10.45 10.30
C VAL A 280 -5.42 -9.92 10.81
N GLY A 281 -4.64 -9.36 9.90
CA GLY A 281 -3.36 -8.72 10.19
C GLY A 281 -3.42 -7.20 10.24
N GLU A 282 -4.45 -6.58 9.61
CA GLU A 282 -4.54 -5.12 9.54
C GLU A 282 -5.97 -4.62 9.50
N PHE A 283 -6.17 -3.45 10.12
CA PHE A 283 -7.33 -2.58 9.98
C PHE A 283 -6.86 -1.16 9.71
N ALA A 284 -7.30 -0.55 8.63
CA ALA A 284 -6.92 0.81 8.28
C ALA A 284 -8.07 1.68 7.81
N ILE A 285 -7.88 2.99 7.90
CA ILE A 285 -8.84 4.03 7.50
C ILE A 285 -8.20 4.89 6.42
N GLY A 286 -8.72 4.83 5.19
CA GLY A 286 -8.27 5.62 4.05
C GLY A 286 -8.74 7.08 4.13
N VAL A 287 -7.83 8.01 3.83
CA VAL A 287 -8.05 9.47 3.96
C VAL A 287 -7.51 10.30 2.80
N ASN A 288 -6.94 9.70 1.74
CA ASN A 288 -6.43 10.48 0.61
C ASN A 288 -7.57 11.16 -0.15
N PRO A 289 -7.66 12.51 -0.15
CA PRO A 289 -8.83 13.23 -0.63
C PRO A 289 -9.07 13.11 -2.14
N TYR A 290 -8.04 12.77 -2.92
CA TYR A 290 -8.12 12.65 -4.36
C TYR A 290 -8.49 11.25 -4.85
N ILE A 291 -8.36 10.23 -4.01
CA ILE A 291 -8.74 8.85 -4.37
C ILE A 291 -10.17 8.62 -3.90
N THR A 292 -11.13 8.59 -4.85
CA THR A 292 -12.57 8.52 -4.54
C THR A 292 -13.26 7.27 -5.10
N LYS A 293 -12.57 6.50 -5.93
CA LYS A 293 -13.10 5.27 -6.54
C LYS A 293 -11.99 4.24 -6.71
N PRO A 294 -12.33 2.94 -6.73
CA PRO A 294 -11.34 1.89 -6.94
C PRO A 294 -10.77 1.93 -8.37
N MET A 295 -9.49 1.63 -8.50
CA MET A 295 -8.79 1.52 -9.77
C MET A 295 -8.14 0.15 -9.99
N LYS A 296 -8.43 -0.82 -9.12
CA LYS A 296 -7.87 -2.20 -9.18
C LYS A 296 -6.33 -2.23 -9.03
N GLU A 297 -5.76 -1.22 -8.40
CA GLU A 297 -4.37 -1.14 -7.97
C GLU A 297 -4.34 -0.82 -6.47
N ILE A 298 -3.91 -1.80 -5.68
CA ILE A 298 -4.08 -1.75 -4.21
C ILE A 298 -3.38 -0.56 -3.56
N LEU A 299 -2.22 -0.14 -4.05
CA LEU A 299 -1.49 1.02 -3.52
C LEU A 299 -2.32 2.32 -3.52
N PHE A 300 -3.31 2.41 -4.42
CA PHE A 300 -4.28 3.50 -4.45
C PHE A 300 -5.57 3.14 -3.72
N ASP A 301 -6.09 1.94 -3.94
CA ASP A 301 -7.45 1.57 -3.49
C ASP A 301 -7.55 1.50 -1.95
N GLU A 302 -6.48 1.11 -1.26
CA GLU A 302 -6.41 1.08 0.20
C GLU A 302 -6.48 2.48 0.84
N LYS A 303 -6.18 3.55 0.08
CA LYS A 303 -6.15 4.93 0.54
C LYS A 303 -7.39 5.74 0.18
N ILE A 304 -8.42 5.11 -0.41
CA ILE A 304 -9.65 5.80 -0.84
C ILE A 304 -10.24 6.61 0.31
N SER A 305 -10.52 7.90 0.03
CA SER A 305 -11.23 8.75 0.98
C SER A 305 -12.61 8.18 1.30
N GLY A 306 -12.91 7.99 2.58
CA GLY A 306 -14.18 7.40 2.98
C GLY A 306 -14.19 5.88 3.02
N SER A 307 -13.07 5.20 2.79
CA SER A 307 -12.96 3.74 2.92
C SER A 307 -12.33 3.30 4.23
N ILE A 308 -12.43 2.03 4.47
CA ILE A 308 -11.52 1.24 5.31
C ILE A 308 -10.98 0.08 4.47
N HIS A 309 -9.85 -0.47 4.88
CA HIS A 309 -9.53 -1.84 4.50
C HIS A 309 -9.35 -2.71 5.74
N PHE A 310 -9.67 -3.99 5.57
CA PHE A 310 -9.62 -4.97 6.62
C PHE A 310 -9.00 -6.24 6.04
N THR A 311 -7.78 -6.54 6.47
CA THR A 311 -6.79 -7.32 5.74
C THR A 311 -6.54 -8.66 6.38
N PRO A 312 -7.05 -9.77 5.82
CA PRO A 312 -6.65 -11.10 6.24
C PRO A 312 -5.17 -11.38 5.97
N GLY A 313 -4.53 -12.08 6.90
CA GLY A 313 -3.17 -12.57 6.78
C GLY A 313 -2.17 -11.94 7.74
N MET A 314 -0.92 -11.74 7.27
CA MET A 314 0.22 -11.25 8.04
C MET A 314 -0.05 -9.88 8.65
N CYS A 315 0.31 -9.67 9.92
CA CYS A 315 0.40 -8.34 10.51
C CYS A 315 1.80 -7.72 10.31
N TYR A 316 1.88 -6.40 10.35
CA TYR A 316 3.15 -5.69 10.33
C TYR A 316 3.86 -5.72 11.69
N ASP A 317 5.18 -5.59 11.67
CA ASP A 317 6.02 -5.63 12.89
C ASP A 317 5.82 -4.41 13.79
N ASP A 318 5.37 -3.29 13.25
CA ASP A 318 5.10 -2.03 13.97
C ASP A 318 3.65 -1.92 14.50
N ALA A 319 2.75 -2.80 14.03
CA ALA A 319 1.40 -2.97 14.58
C ALA A 319 1.12 -4.49 14.85
N PRO A 320 1.89 -5.14 15.74
CA PRO A 320 1.88 -6.60 15.86
C PRO A 320 0.68 -7.10 16.66
N ASN A 321 -0.14 -7.95 16.05
CA ASN A 321 -1.16 -8.75 16.77
C ASN A 321 -0.78 -10.23 16.91
N GLY A 322 0.43 -10.57 16.47
CA GLY A 322 0.98 -11.92 16.54
C GLY A 322 0.52 -12.85 15.42
N ASN A 323 -0.30 -12.39 14.46
CA ASN A 323 -0.68 -13.20 13.33
C ASN A 323 0.43 -13.31 12.30
N LYS A 324 0.74 -14.52 11.86
CA LYS A 324 1.73 -14.83 10.83
C LYS A 324 1.08 -15.60 9.71
N SER A 325 1.31 -15.18 8.47
CA SER A 325 0.78 -15.82 7.28
C SER A 325 1.69 -15.56 6.07
N ALA A 326 1.57 -16.39 5.05
CA ALA A 326 2.19 -16.15 3.75
C ALA A 326 1.39 -15.14 2.91
N ILE A 327 0.14 -14.84 3.29
CA ILE A 327 -0.69 -13.84 2.62
C ILE A 327 -0.78 -12.55 3.46
N HIS A 328 -1.00 -11.44 2.77
CA HIS A 328 -1.46 -10.15 3.26
C HIS A 328 -2.33 -9.59 2.16
N TRP A 329 -3.65 -9.55 2.38
CA TRP A 329 -4.58 -9.22 1.31
C TRP A 329 -5.53 -8.11 1.71
N ASP A 330 -5.23 -6.90 1.24
CA ASP A 330 -6.04 -5.71 1.49
C ASP A 330 -7.36 -5.79 0.73
N LEU A 331 -8.44 -5.83 1.48
CA LEU A 331 -9.80 -5.81 0.98
C LEU A 331 -10.47 -4.51 1.41
N VAL A 332 -11.04 -3.77 0.46
CA VAL A 332 -11.52 -2.41 0.67
C VAL A 332 -13.04 -2.35 0.76
N LEU A 333 -13.54 -1.66 1.81
CA LEU A 333 -14.94 -1.28 1.98
C LEU A 333 -15.06 0.23 1.91
N ILE A 334 -15.67 0.75 0.84
CA ILE A 334 -15.95 2.17 0.67
C ILE A 334 -17.27 2.49 1.37
N MET A 335 -17.25 3.50 2.24
CA MET A 335 -18.38 3.85 3.10
C MET A 335 -19.00 5.22 2.76
N THR A 336 -18.74 5.74 1.55
CA THR A 336 -19.40 6.97 1.07
C THR A 336 -20.83 6.69 0.61
N PRO A 337 -21.71 7.71 0.51
CA PRO A 337 -23.11 7.53 0.12
C PRO A 337 -23.30 6.80 -1.21
N GLU A 338 -22.42 7.04 -2.19
CA GLU A 338 -22.46 6.43 -3.52
C GLU A 338 -22.27 4.90 -3.46
N TYR A 339 -21.60 4.42 -2.41
CA TYR A 339 -21.34 3.00 -2.16
C TYR A 339 -22.24 2.40 -1.07
N GLY A 340 -23.26 3.16 -0.61
CA GLY A 340 -24.26 2.69 0.33
C GLY A 340 -24.09 3.21 1.77
N GLY A 341 -23.11 4.08 1.98
CA GLY A 341 -22.83 4.69 3.31
C GLY A 341 -22.25 3.70 4.31
N GLY A 342 -22.03 4.19 5.53
CA GLY A 342 -21.57 3.38 6.64
C GLY A 342 -21.14 4.20 7.84
N GLU A 343 -20.86 3.50 8.95
CA GLU A 343 -20.52 4.10 10.22
C GLU A 343 -19.33 3.40 10.86
N ILE A 344 -18.41 4.19 11.42
CA ILE A 344 -17.30 3.71 12.25
C ILE A 344 -17.49 4.23 13.66
N TRP A 345 -17.50 3.31 14.61
CA TRP A 345 -17.67 3.58 16.04
C TRP A 345 -16.42 3.16 16.80
N PHE A 346 -15.90 4.05 17.65
CA PHE A 346 -14.80 3.79 18.59
C PHE A 346 -15.34 3.96 20.02
N ASP A 347 -15.26 2.90 20.84
CA ASP A 347 -15.75 2.86 22.23
C ASP A 347 -17.17 3.47 22.37
N ASP A 348 -18.09 3.05 21.47
CA ASP A 348 -19.48 3.52 21.37
C ASP A 348 -19.64 4.99 20.91
N VAL A 349 -18.58 5.67 20.48
CA VAL A 349 -18.63 7.01 19.88
C VAL A 349 -18.61 6.89 18.36
N LEU A 350 -19.58 7.48 17.67
CA LEU A 350 -19.60 7.59 16.22
C LEU A 350 -18.52 8.58 15.77
N ILE A 351 -17.46 8.09 15.14
CA ILE A 351 -16.35 8.93 14.68
C ILE A 351 -16.44 9.29 13.19
N ARG A 352 -17.03 8.38 12.36
CA ARG A 352 -17.17 8.58 10.93
C ARG A 352 -18.51 8.07 10.44
N LYS A 353 -19.21 8.87 9.62
CA LYS A 353 -20.49 8.54 9.01
C LYS A 353 -20.46 8.87 7.53
N ASP A 354 -20.90 7.92 6.70
CA ASP A 354 -21.00 8.08 5.25
C ASP A 354 -19.70 8.63 4.63
N GLY A 355 -18.57 8.07 5.07
CA GLY A 355 -17.23 8.43 4.62
C GLY A 355 -16.65 9.70 5.25
N ARG A 356 -17.37 10.42 6.11
CA ARG A 356 -16.94 11.71 6.71
C ARG A 356 -16.75 11.59 8.21
N PHE A 357 -15.66 12.14 8.70
CA PHE A 357 -15.45 12.30 10.15
C PHE A 357 -16.44 13.33 10.72
N VAL A 358 -17.06 12.96 11.84
CA VAL A 358 -18.16 13.73 12.45
C VAL A 358 -17.84 14.27 13.84
N ILE A 359 -16.63 13.98 14.35
CA ILE A 359 -16.15 14.54 15.62
C ILE A 359 -15.15 15.66 15.33
N PRO A 360 -15.17 16.77 16.10
CA PRO A 360 -14.35 17.97 15.82
C PRO A 360 -12.86 17.69 15.67
N GLU A 361 -12.32 16.77 16.46
CA GLU A 361 -10.89 16.44 16.47
C GLU A 361 -10.41 15.81 15.16
N LEU A 362 -11.32 15.19 14.39
CA LEU A 362 -11.02 14.50 13.14
C LEU A 362 -11.54 15.22 11.89
N GLU A 363 -12.26 16.34 12.02
CA GLU A 363 -12.75 17.09 10.86
C GLU A 363 -11.62 17.54 9.92
N CYS A 364 -10.40 17.74 10.44
CA CYS A 364 -9.21 18.08 9.65
C CYS A 364 -8.84 16.99 8.60
N LEU A 365 -9.37 15.76 8.76
CA LEU A 365 -9.17 14.65 7.81
C LEU A 365 -10.28 14.58 6.74
N ASN A 366 -11.29 15.42 6.79
CA ASN A 366 -12.27 15.49 5.71
C ASN A 366 -11.64 16.07 4.44
N PRO A 367 -12.01 15.59 3.24
CA PRO A 367 -11.33 15.91 1.97
C PRO A 367 -11.09 17.40 1.74
N GLU A 368 -12.07 18.25 2.00
CA GLU A 368 -11.98 19.71 1.81
C GLU A 368 -10.92 20.39 2.69
N ASN A 369 -10.51 19.74 3.77
CA ASN A 369 -9.50 20.26 4.69
C ASN A 369 -8.09 19.76 4.35
N LEU A 370 -7.96 18.73 3.49
CA LEU A 370 -6.69 18.16 3.05
C LEU A 370 -6.27 18.64 1.65
N MET A 371 -7.21 19.03 0.80
CA MET A 371 -6.96 19.61 -0.53
C MET A 371 -6.33 21.01 -0.48
#